data_c15b6892f96db7556074e66076b3c34d
#
_entry.id   c15b6892f96db7556074e66076b3c34d
#
_cell.length_a   1.000
_cell.length_b   1.000
_cell.length_c   1.000
_cell.angle_alpha   90.00
_cell.angle_beta   90.00
_cell.angle_gamma   90.00
#
_symmetry.space_group_name_H-M   'P 1'
#
loop_
_entity.id
_entity.type
_entity.pdbx_description
1 polymer ?
#
loop_
_entity_poly.entity_id
_entity_poly.type
_entity_poly.pdbx_seq_one_letter_code
_entity_poly.pdbx_strand_id
1 'polypeptide(L)'
;MGIIATPIGYLLLWIYKLVGNYGIALIILTFIVKCALYPLYAKQIKSSANMAEMSEKSQDIQRRYANDKEKMNEEMQKLYAEAGFNPMSGCLPMLIQFPIIMGLFALLRNPMKYMPDNTTMIFANHESFLWIKDLAQPDLLILPILAGVSTYFAFALNSAMTQTPGASAGQNKAMNAIMKYFFPLSILWLARSYPAGLAIYWAGGQFMQIFFNLRINKIRDKMKEEKEHKKLVDRAEKEIMRKKRARMKGNVQ
;
A
#
# COMPACT_ATOMS: atom_id res chain seq x y z
N MET A 1 3.60 -22.00 -5.52
CA MET A 1 3.86 -21.05 -6.63
C MET A 1 2.89 -21.28 -7.80
N GLY A 2 2.64 -22.52 -8.26
CA GLY A 2 1.76 -22.80 -9.40
C GLY A 2 0.33 -22.27 -9.27
N ILE A 3 -0.26 -22.29 -8.08
CA ILE A 3 -1.63 -21.81 -7.84
C ILE A 3 -1.83 -20.34 -8.30
N ILE A 4 -0.79 -19.52 -8.26
CA ILE A 4 -0.84 -18.10 -8.66
C ILE A 4 -0.20 -17.91 -10.04
N ALA A 5 0.93 -18.55 -10.31
CA ALA A 5 1.66 -18.42 -11.57
C ALA A 5 0.83 -18.89 -12.77
N THR A 6 0.16 -20.04 -12.65
CA THR A 6 -0.64 -20.62 -13.74
C THR A 6 -1.82 -19.73 -14.17
N PRO A 7 -2.74 -19.30 -13.27
CA PRO A 7 -3.84 -18.42 -13.70
C PRO A 7 -3.35 -17.06 -14.22
N ILE A 8 -2.29 -16.49 -13.64
CA ILE A 8 -1.68 -15.26 -14.17
C ILE A 8 -1.11 -15.51 -15.57
N GLY A 9 -0.49 -16.66 -15.81
CA GLY A 9 0.04 -17.04 -17.10
C GLY A 9 -1.04 -17.15 -18.19
N TYR A 10 -2.15 -17.83 -17.89
CA TYR A 10 -3.27 -17.93 -18.86
C TYR A 10 -3.93 -16.58 -19.12
N LEU A 11 -4.07 -15.73 -18.10
CA LEU A 11 -4.56 -14.37 -18.30
C LEU A 11 -3.61 -13.55 -19.17
N LEU A 12 -2.30 -13.63 -18.93
CA LEU A 12 -1.28 -12.97 -19.72
C LEU A 12 -1.29 -13.46 -21.18
N LEU A 13 -1.41 -14.79 -21.39
CA LEU A 13 -1.53 -15.38 -22.73
C LEU A 13 -2.76 -14.87 -23.47
N TRP A 14 -3.91 -14.82 -22.79
CA TRP A 14 -5.15 -14.31 -23.37
C TRP A 14 -4.99 -12.85 -23.81
N ILE A 15 -4.43 -11.99 -22.92
CA ILE A 15 -4.15 -10.59 -23.27
C ILE A 15 -3.16 -10.50 -24.44
N TYR A 16 -2.09 -11.29 -24.41
CA TYR A 16 -1.09 -11.33 -25.47
C TYR A 16 -1.70 -11.70 -26.84
N LYS A 17 -2.58 -12.69 -26.89
CA LYS A 17 -3.30 -13.07 -28.12
C LYS A 17 -4.17 -11.96 -28.69
N LEU A 18 -4.68 -11.06 -27.84
CA LEU A 18 -5.48 -9.92 -28.27
C LEU A 18 -4.62 -8.75 -28.77
N VAL A 19 -3.47 -8.54 -28.16
CA VAL A 19 -2.65 -7.35 -28.38
C VAL A 19 -1.48 -7.59 -29.33
N GLY A 20 -0.97 -8.83 -29.39
CA GLY A 20 0.16 -9.21 -30.24
C GLY A 20 1.52 -8.63 -29.80
N ASN A 21 1.64 -8.10 -28.59
CA ASN A 21 2.88 -7.56 -28.04
C ASN A 21 2.97 -7.86 -26.54
N TYR A 22 4.05 -8.53 -26.14
CA TYR A 22 4.20 -9.01 -24.77
C TYR A 22 4.40 -7.90 -23.72
N GLY A 23 5.15 -6.85 -24.08
CA GLY A 23 5.34 -5.69 -23.19
C GLY A 23 4.02 -4.96 -22.90
N ILE A 24 3.19 -4.76 -23.95
CA ILE A 24 1.85 -4.18 -23.79
C ILE A 24 0.95 -5.12 -22.97
N ALA A 25 1.03 -6.42 -23.23
CA ALA A 25 0.26 -7.41 -22.45
C ALA A 25 0.61 -7.38 -20.95
N LEU A 26 1.89 -7.21 -20.59
CA LEU A 26 2.34 -7.04 -19.21
C LEU A 26 1.79 -5.75 -18.57
N ILE A 27 1.74 -4.65 -19.30
CA ILE A 27 1.16 -3.39 -18.82
C ILE A 27 -0.34 -3.55 -18.56
N ILE A 28 -1.07 -4.17 -19.48
CA ILE A 28 -2.51 -4.43 -19.34
C ILE A 28 -2.76 -5.40 -18.19
N LEU A 29 -1.98 -6.46 -18.04
CA LEU A 29 -2.04 -7.37 -16.91
C LEU A 29 -1.86 -6.62 -15.58
N THR A 30 -0.85 -5.73 -15.52
CA THR A 30 -0.59 -4.92 -14.34
C THR A 30 -1.81 -4.07 -13.98
N PHE A 31 -2.43 -3.44 -14.97
CA PHE A 31 -3.64 -2.64 -14.80
C PHE A 31 -4.80 -3.47 -14.25
N ILE A 32 -5.08 -4.62 -14.87
CA ILE A 32 -6.16 -5.53 -14.46
C ILE A 32 -5.96 -5.99 -13.02
N VAL A 33 -4.75 -6.47 -12.67
CA VAL A 33 -4.44 -6.93 -11.31
C VAL A 33 -4.59 -5.80 -10.29
N LYS A 34 -4.08 -4.60 -10.60
CA LYS A 34 -4.21 -3.44 -9.70
C LYS A 34 -5.65 -2.98 -9.53
N CYS A 35 -6.45 -2.98 -10.61
CA CYS A 35 -7.88 -2.66 -10.53
C CYS A 35 -8.66 -3.70 -9.72
N ALA A 36 -8.37 -4.99 -9.89
CA ALA A 36 -8.99 -6.06 -9.10
C ALA A 36 -8.68 -5.94 -7.60
N LEU A 37 -7.46 -5.49 -7.26
CA LEU A 37 -7.03 -5.27 -5.88
C LEU A 37 -7.48 -3.91 -5.30
N TYR A 38 -7.97 -2.98 -6.12
CA TYR A 38 -8.35 -1.64 -5.70
C TYR A 38 -9.36 -1.60 -4.54
N PRO A 39 -10.47 -2.39 -4.53
CA PRO A 39 -11.42 -2.37 -3.42
C PRO A 39 -10.79 -2.79 -2.09
N LEU A 40 -9.80 -3.69 -2.15
CA LEU A 40 -9.05 -4.11 -0.98
C LEU A 40 -8.14 -2.99 -0.46
N TYR A 41 -7.44 -2.29 -1.37
CA TYR A 41 -6.67 -1.10 -1.02
C TYR A 41 -7.56 0.01 -0.45
N ALA A 42 -8.73 0.24 -1.03
CA ALA A 42 -9.68 1.26 -0.55
C ALA A 42 -10.18 0.97 0.88
N LYS A 43 -10.48 -0.29 1.21
CA LYS A 43 -10.85 -0.71 2.58
C LYS A 43 -9.70 -0.47 3.56
N GLN A 44 -8.49 -0.81 3.17
CA GLN A 44 -7.31 -0.65 3.99
C GLN A 44 -7.01 0.82 4.31
N ILE A 45 -7.25 1.71 3.38
CA ILE A 45 -7.00 3.14 3.58
C ILE A 45 -8.06 3.78 4.46
N LYS A 46 -9.31 3.32 4.40
CA LYS A 46 -10.32 3.72 5.40
C LYS A 46 -9.87 3.32 6.82
N SER A 47 -9.27 2.14 6.98
CA SER A 47 -8.64 1.72 8.24
C SER A 47 -7.48 2.64 8.63
N SER A 48 -6.64 3.05 7.67
CA SER A 48 -5.51 3.95 7.91
C SER A 48 -5.92 5.39 8.26
N ALA A 49 -7.12 5.85 7.88
CA ALA A 49 -7.62 7.16 8.28
C ALA A 49 -7.82 7.26 9.80
N ASN A 50 -8.09 6.15 10.46
CA ASN A 50 -8.16 6.08 11.92
C ASN A 50 -6.77 5.99 12.58
N MET A 51 -5.72 5.66 11.83
CA MET A 51 -4.36 5.54 12.35
C MET A 51 -3.79 6.86 12.89
N ALA A 52 -4.12 7.99 12.30
CA ALA A 52 -3.64 9.30 12.77
C ALA A 52 -4.18 9.61 14.18
N GLU A 53 -5.48 9.42 14.40
CA GLU A 53 -6.11 9.59 15.72
C GLU A 53 -5.57 8.58 16.74
N MET A 54 -5.35 7.35 16.29
CA MET A 54 -4.78 6.28 17.09
C MET A 54 -3.32 6.58 17.46
N SER A 55 -2.53 7.13 16.53
CA SER A 55 -1.15 7.54 16.78
C SER A 55 -1.05 8.61 17.87
N GLU A 56 -1.97 9.58 17.86
CA GLU A 56 -2.03 10.64 18.87
C GLU A 56 -2.32 10.08 20.27
N LYS A 57 -3.35 9.24 20.40
CA LYS A 57 -3.70 8.55 21.65
C LYS A 57 -2.59 7.61 22.13
N SER A 58 -1.93 6.90 21.23
CA SER A 58 -0.83 6.01 21.57
C SER A 58 0.41 6.75 22.07
N GLN A 59 0.72 7.92 21.51
CA GLN A 59 1.80 8.77 22.01
C GLN A 59 1.50 9.30 23.43
N ASP A 60 0.25 9.60 23.72
CA ASP A 60 -0.19 10.04 25.05
C ASP A 60 0.00 8.93 26.09
N ILE A 61 -0.38 7.69 25.76
CA ILE A 61 -0.13 6.51 26.60
C ILE A 61 1.37 6.31 26.81
N GLN A 62 2.18 6.37 25.75
CA GLN A 62 3.64 6.24 25.86
C GLN A 62 4.27 7.31 26.76
N ARG A 63 3.77 8.55 26.73
CA ARG A 63 4.25 9.62 27.60
C ARG A 63 3.85 9.39 29.07
N ARG A 64 2.60 8.96 29.31
CA ARG A 64 2.09 8.72 30.66
C ARG A 64 2.76 7.54 31.36
N TYR A 65 3.03 6.49 30.62
CA TYR A 65 3.57 5.23 31.13
C TYR A 65 5.02 4.98 30.68
N ALA A 66 5.81 6.04 30.43
CA ALA A 66 7.18 5.94 29.93
C ALA A 66 8.09 5.05 30.79
N ASN A 67 7.84 5.02 32.11
CA ASN A 67 8.63 4.26 33.09
C ASN A 67 8.00 2.91 33.47
N ASP A 68 6.81 2.59 32.95
CA ASP A 68 6.08 1.35 33.25
C ASP A 68 5.66 0.68 31.93
N LYS A 69 6.54 -0.18 31.43
CA LYS A 69 6.34 -0.87 30.14
C LYS A 69 5.16 -1.84 30.16
N GLU A 70 4.85 -2.39 31.31
CA GLU A 70 3.79 -3.39 31.46
C GLU A 70 2.41 -2.70 31.35
N LYS A 71 2.21 -1.63 32.12
CA LYS A 71 1.01 -0.78 32.01
C LYS A 71 0.89 -0.10 30.64
N MET A 72 2.00 0.33 30.08
CA MET A 72 2.00 0.90 28.73
C MET A 72 1.45 -0.10 27.70
N ASN A 73 1.90 -1.36 27.75
CA ASN A 73 1.43 -2.40 26.83
C ASN A 73 -0.05 -2.75 27.08
N GLU A 74 -0.48 -2.82 28.33
CA GLU A 74 -1.87 -3.07 28.69
C GLU A 74 -2.81 -1.97 28.16
N GLU A 75 -2.50 -0.71 28.41
CA GLU A 75 -3.30 0.43 27.93
C GLU A 75 -3.28 0.56 26.40
N MET A 76 -2.18 0.19 25.76
CA MET A 76 -2.10 0.11 24.31
C MET A 76 -3.01 -0.99 23.74
N GLN A 77 -3.05 -2.17 24.37
CA GLN A 77 -3.95 -3.25 23.95
C GLN A 77 -5.42 -2.87 24.14
N LYS A 78 -5.77 -2.20 25.27
CA LYS A 78 -7.11 -1.66 25.50
C LYS A 78 -7.50 -0.66 24.41
N LEU A 79 -6.61 0.28 24.11
CA LEU A 79 -6.82 1.28 23.05
C LEU A 79 -7.11 0.62 21.70
N TYR A 80 -6.37 -0.43 21.33
CA TYR A 80 -6.58 -1.15 20.07
C TYR A 80 -7.89 -1.93 20.07
N ALA A 81 -8.22 -2.59 21.17
CA ALA A 81 -9.46 -3.35 21.32
C ALA A 81 -10.69 -2.43 21.24
N GLU A 82 -10.70 -1.31 21.97
CA GLU A 82 -11.79 -0.32 21.97
C GLU A 82 -12.01 0.32 20.59
N ALA A 83 -10.92 0.55 19.85
CA ALA A 83 -10.99 1.13 18.53
C ALA A 83 -11.26 0.11 17.41
N GLY A 84 -11.30 -1.19 17.72
CA GLY A 84 -11.37 -2.26 16.71
C GLY A 84 -10.20 -2.21 15.73
N PHE A 85 -9.03 -1.75 16.19
CA PHE A 85 -7.87 -1.50 15.37
C PHE A 85 -6.93 -2.70 15.35
N ASN A 86 -6.58 -3.13 14.13
CA ASN A 86 -5.56 -4.16 13.93
C ASN A 86 -4.29 -3.53 13.35
N PRO A 87 -3.17 -3.48 14.09
CA PRO A 87 -1.91 -2.92 13.61
C PRO A 87 -1.33 -3.66 12.39
N MET A 88 -1.69 -4.94 12.21
CA MET A 88 -1.28 -5.72 11.04
C MET A 88 -1.97 -5.30 9.73
N SER A 89 -3.04 -4.52 9.79
CA SER A 89 -3.74 -4.05 8.59
C SER A 89 -2.88 -3.17 7.69
N GLY A 90 -1.86 -2.49 8.25
CA GLY A 90 -0.91 -1.66 7.51
C GLY A 90 0.00 -2.44 6.56
N CYS A 91 0.37 -3.68 6.88
CA CYS A 91 1.25 -4.52 6.04
C CYS A 91 0.48 -5.43 5.07
N LEU A 92 -0.85 -5.46 5.12
CA LEU A 92 -1.69 -6.31 4.28
C LEU A 92 -1.44 -6.16 2.77
N PRO A 93 -1.20 -4.94 2.19
CA PRO A 93 -0.87 -4.82 0.78
C PRO A 93 0.40 -5.59 0.42
N MET A 94 1.42 -5.53 1.26
CA MET A 94 2.67 -6.24 1.02
C MET A 94 2.48 -7.76 1.05
N LEU A 95 1.67 -8.26 2.00
CA LEU A 95 1.36 -9.68 2.10
C LEU A 95 0.59 -10.20 0.87
N ILE A 96 -0.28 -9.39 0.27
CA ILE A 96 -1.04 -9.76 -0.93
C ILE A 96 -0.17 -9.59 -2.18
N GLN A 97 0.61 -8.52 -2.25
CA GLN A 97 1.47 -8.23 -3.39
C GLN A 97 2.59 -9.27 -3.55
N PHE A 98 3.16 -9.75 -2.43
CA PHE A 98 4.30 -10.67 -2.45
C PHE A 98 4.03 -11.99 -3.21
N PRO A 99 2.92 -12.73 -2.96
CA PRO A 99 2.60 -13.93 -3.71
C PRO A 99 2.39 -13.67 -5.21
N ILE A 100 1.82 -12.52 -5.58
CA ILE A 100 1.59 -12.14 -6.98
C ILE A 100 2.91 -11.92 -7.70
N ILE A 101 3.83 -11.16 -7.08
CA ILE A 101 5.17 -10.93 -7.62
C ILE A 101 5.94 -12.24 -7.76
N MET A 102 5.91 -13.07 -6.74
CA MET A 102 6.59 -14.37 -6.77
C MET A 102 6.01 -15.32 -7.81
N GLY A 103 4.68 -15.29 -8.01
CA GLY A 103 4.00 -16.04 -9.05
C GLY A 103 4.40 -15.56 -10.45
N LEU A 104 4.40 -14.25 -10.66
CA LEU A 104 4.82 -13.65 -11.93
C LEU A 104 6.31 -13.89 -12.23
N PHE A 105 7.17 -13.72 -11.21
CA PHE A 105 8.59 -14.02 -11.32
C PHE A 105 8.85 -15.48 -11.73
N ALA A 106 8.16 -16.41 -11.06
CA ALA A 106 8.28 -17.83 -11.38
C ALA A 106 7.81 -18.14 -12.82
N LEU A 107 6.71 -17.52 -13.25
CA LEU A 107 6.18 -17.63 -14.61
C LEU A 107 7.17 -17.09 -15.66
N LEU A 108 7.67 -15.86 -15.47
CA LEU A 108 8.56 -15.21 -16.44
C LEU A 108 9.91 -15.92 -16.56
N ARG A 109 10.38 -16.52 -15.45
CA ARG A 109 11.65 -17.26 -15.45
C ARG A 109 11.52 -18.66 -16.05
N ASN A 110 10.38 -19.32 -15.91
CA ASN A 110 10.14 -20.68 -16.38
C ASN A 110 8.72 -20.85 -16.93
N PRO A 111 8.39 -20.25 -18.11
CA PRO A 111 7.05 -20.32 -18.69
C PRO A 111 6.58 -21.77 -18.90
N MET A 112 7.45 -22.66 -19.37
CA MET A 112 7.16 -24.08 -19.62
C MET A 112 6.69 -24.85 -18.39
N LYS A 113 7.18 -24.50 -17.19
CA LYS A 113 6.80 -25.16 -15.95
C LYS A 113 5.34 -24.90 -15.57
N TYR A 114 4.82 -23.74 -15.91
CA TYR A 114 3.49 -23.27 -15.50
C TYR A 114 2.47 -23.30 -16.61
N MET A 115 2.96 -23.38 -17.86
CA MET A 115 2.17 -23.42 -19.09
C MET A 115 2.79 -24.37 -20.12
N PRO A 116 2.88 -25.68 -19.80
CA PRO A 116 3.65 -26.65 -20.62
C PRO A 116 3.13 -26.77 -22.04
N ASP A 117 1.83 -26.55 -22.28
CA ASP A 117 1.18 -26.68 -23.58
C ASP A 117 1.26 -25.40 -24.43
N ASN A 118 1.96 -24.36 -23.97
CA ASN A 118 2.00 -23.04 -24.62
C ASN A 118 3.42 -22.58 -24.98
N THR A 119 3.94 -23.09 -26.07
CA THR A 119 5.23 -22.64 -26.64
C THR A 119 5.22 -21.15 -27.01
N THR A 120 4.06 -20.60 -27.36
CA THR A 120 3.89 -19.17 -27.68
C THR A 120 4.41 -18.25 -26.57
N MET A 121 4.22 -18.61 -25.30
CA MET A 121 4.67 -17.79 -24.16
C MET A 121 6.18 -17.78 -23.99
N ILE A 122 6.88 -18.80 -24.47
CA ILE A 122 8.35 -18.82 -24.45
C ILE A 122 8.88 -17.77 -25.41
N PHE A 123 8.38 -17.78 -26.65
CA PHE A 123 8.82 -16.83 -27.68
C PHE A 123 8.39 -15.40 -27.30
N ALA A 124 7.17 -15.21 -26.82
CA ALA A 124 6.66 -13.92 -26.39
C ALA A 124 7.51 -13.30 -25.27
N ASN A 125 7.99 -14.12 -24.31
CA ASN A 125 8.83 -13.65 -23.21
C ASN A 125 10.18 -13.07 -23.69
N HIS A 126 10.65 -13.46 -24.88
CA HIS A 126 11.87 -12.96 -25.52
C HIS A 126 11.63 -11.84 -26.53
N GLU A 127 10.38 -11.33 -26.63
CA GLU A 127 10.09 -10.19 -27.50
C GLU A 127 10.82 -8.92 -27.05
N SER A 128 11.07 -8.04 -28.02
CA SER A 128 11.56 -6.70 -27.76
C SER A 128 10.41 -5.75 -27.40
N PHE A 129 10.68 -4.78 -26.53
CA PHE A 129 9.71 -3.75 -26.17
C PHE A 129 10.40 -2.40 -25.91
N LEU A 130 10.01 -1.37 -26.64
CA LEU A 130 10.64 -0.04 -26.60
C LEU A 130 12.15 -0.14 -26.84
N TRP A 131 12.98 0.19 -25.83
CA TRP A 131 14.45 0.10 -25.87
C TRP A 131 14.99 -1.27 -25.45
N ILE A 132 14.12 -2.16 -24.95
CA ILE A 132 14.50 -3.47 -24.42
C ILE A 132 14.51 -4.46 -25.57
N LYS A 133 15.65 -5.10 -25.79
CA LYS A 133 15.81 -6.07 -26.88
C LYS A 133 15.20 -7.43 -26.56
N ASP A 134 15.17 -7.81 -25.30
CA ASP A 134 14.68 -9.11 -24.82
C ASP A 134 14.08 -8.91 -23.41
N LEU A 135 12.77 -9.12 -23.28
CA LEU A 135 12.04 -8.95 -22.02
C LEU A 135 12.37 -10.01 -20.97
N ALA A 136 12.96 -11.14 -21.38
CA ALA A 136 13.44 -12.16 -20.46
C ALA A 136 14.79 -11.79 -19.81
N GLN A 137 15.52 -10.83 -20.39
CA GLN A 137 16.80 -10.34 -19.86
C GLN A 137 16.60 -9.11 -18.97
N PRO A 138 17.50 -8.85 -18.01
CA PRO A 138 17.45 -7.65 -17.19
C PRO A 138 17.74 -6.39 -18.03
N ASP A 139 17.01 -5.31 -17.76
CA ASP A 139 17.44 -3.95 -18.13
C ASP A 139 18.37 -3.41 -17.05
N LEU A 140 19.53 -2.90 -17.46
CA LEU A 140 20.56 -2.48 -16.51
C LEU A 140 20.41 -1.04 -16.01
N LEU A 141 19.59 -0.20 -16.67
CA LEU A 141 19.57 1.24 -16.37
C LEU A 141 18.15 1.83 -16.26
N ILE A 142 17.40 1.84 -17.32
CA ILE A 142 16.17 2.65 -17.42
C ILE A 142 15.06 2.07 -16.54
N LEU A 143 14.74 0.78 -16.68
CA LEU A 143 13.70 0.15 -15.86
C LEU A 143 14.04 0.11 -14.37
N PRO A 144 15.27 -0.20 -13.92
CA PRO A 144 15.64 -0.09 -12.51
C PRO A 144 15.43 1.31 -11.94
N ILE A 145 15.82 2.36 -12.68
CA ILE A 145 15.58 3.74 -12.26
C ILE A 145 14.08 4.03 -12.17
N LEU A 146 13.30 3.68 -13.19
CA LEU A 146 11.85 3.85 -13.18
C LEU A 146 11.19 3.11 -12.01
N ALA A 147 11.60 1.86 -11.75
CA ALA A 147 11.09 1.06 -10.64
C ALA A 147 11.43 1.68 -9.28
N GLY A 148 12.68 2.14 -9.08
CA GLY A 148 13.12 2.78 -7.84
C GLY A 148 12.42 4.12 -7.61
N VAL A 149 12.40 4.99 -8.61
CA VAL A 149 11.79 6.33 -8.53
C VAL A 149 10.27 6.24 -8.32
N SER A 150 9.58 5.40 -9.09
CA SER A 150 8.13 5.21 -8.91
C SER A 150 7.79 4.64 -7.54
N THR A 151 8.62 3.72 -7.02
CA THR A 151 8.48 3.18 -5.67
C THR A 151 8.67 4.27 -4.61
N TYR A 152 9.67 5.12 -4.75
CA TYR A 152 9.90 6.25 -3.85
C TYR A 152 8.66 7.17 -3.77
N PHE A 153 8.12 7.58 -4.92
CA PHE A 153 6.93 8.43 -4.95
C PHE A 153 5.70 7.74 -4.38
N ALA A 154 5.49 6.45 -4.68
CA ALA A 154 4.38 5.69 -4.12
C ALA A 154 4.42 5.65 -2.58
N PHE A 155 5.60 5.44 -1.98
CA PHE A 155 5.76 5.45 -0.52
C PHE A 155 5.74 6.86 0.06
N ALA A 156 6.33 7.86 -0.60
CA ALA A 156 6.31 9.24 -0.15
C ALA A 156 4.88 9.80 -0.02
N LEU A 157 4.01 9.46 -0.97
CA LEU A 157 2.59 9.85 -0.95
C LEU A 157 1.77 9.05 0.09
N ASN A 158 2.29 7.94 0.57
CA ASN A 158 1.60 7.06 1.50
C ASN A 158 2.25 7.02 2.90
N SER A 159 2.95 8.05 3.28
CA SER A 159 3.67 8.15 4.58
C SER A 159 2.77 7.92 5.80
N ALA A 160 1.46 8.12 5.68
CA ALA A 160 0.51 7.81 6.76
C ALA A 160 0.37 6.30 7.05
N MET A 161 0.70 5.42 6.10
CA MET A 161 0.66 3.96 6.29
C MET A 161 1.90 3.40 7.00
N THR A 162 2.97 4.18 7.10
CA THR A 162 4.22 3.76 7.73
C THR A 162 4.27 4.07 9.22
N GLN A 163 3.29 4.79 9.74
CA GLN A 163 3.17 5.04 11.17
C GLN A 163 2.53 3.82 11.84
N THR A 164 3.31 3.14 12.66
CA THR A 164 2.81 2.04 13.49
C THR A 164 2.34 2.64 14.82
N PRO A 165 1.04 2.59 15.14
CA PRO A 165 0.57 2.98 16.46
C PRO A 165 1.28 2.13 17.51
N GLY A 166 1.69 2.74 18.62
CA GLY A 166 2.44 2.04 19.66
C GLY A 166 3.96 1.99 19.47
N ALA A 167 4.45 2.25 18.28
CA ALA A 167 5.88 2.45 18.08
C ALA A 167 6.30 3.84 18.58
N SER A 168 7.49 3.93 19.20
CA SER A 168 8.04 5.22 19.60
C SER A 168 8.19 6.17 18.41
N ALA A 169 8.22 7.47 18.67
CA ALA A 169 8.44 8.46 17.60
C ALA A 169 9.73 8.19 16.81
N GLY A 170 10.78 7.69 17.47
CA GLY A 170 12.03 7.28 16.83
C GLY A 170 11.86 6.05 15.93
N GLN A 171 11.12 5.04 16.38
CA GLN A 171 10.84 3.84 15.60
C GLN A 171 9.98 4.16 14.35
N ASN A 172 8.96 5.00 14.51
CA ASN A 172 8.15 5.45 13.36
C ASN A 172 8.97 6.25 12.35
N LYS A 173 9.89 7.12 12.83
CA LYS A 173 10.80 7.87 11.96
C LYS A 173 11.77 6.94 11.23
N ALA A 174 12.35 5.95 11.92
CA ALA A 174 13.23 4.96 11.31
C ALA A 174 12.49 4.09 10.28
N MET A 175 11.31 3.57 10.61
CA MET A 175 10.49 2.78 9.69
C MET A 175 10.10 3.58 8.46
N ASN A 176 9.71 4.84 8.63
CA ASN A 176 9.38 5.73 7.52
C ASN A 176 10.61 5.99 6.63
N ALA A 177 11.79 6.17 7.20
CA ALA A 177 13.03 6.33 6.45
C ALA A 177 13.39 5.06 5.66
N ILE A 178 13.26 3.88 6.26
CA ILE A 178 13.49 2.60 5.59
C ILE A 178 12.54 2.43 4.41
N MET A 179 11.24 2.64 4.61
CA MET A 179 10.24 2.49 3.55
C MET A 179 10.41 3.53 2.44
N LYS A 180 10.78 4.77 2.79
CA LYS A 180 10.89 5.87 1.84
C LYS A 180 12.20 5.88 1.05
N TYR A 181 13.30 5.43 1.63
CA TYR A 181 14.63 5.53 1.02
C TYR A 181 15.27 4.17 0.77
N PHE A 182 15.37 3.33 1.78
CA PHE A 182 16.05 2.04 1.65
C PHE A 182 15.30 1.08 0.73
N PHE A 183 13.98 0.98 0.86
CA PHE A 183 13.18 0.07 0.05
C PHE A 183 13.20 0.41 -1.45
N PRO A 184 12.98 1.67 -1.90
CA PRO A 184 13.14 2.04 -3.32
C PRO A 184 14.55 1.79 -3.87
N LEU A 185 15.58 2.05 -3.06
CA LEU A 185 16.96 1.76 -3.45
C LEU A 185 17.21 0.26 -3.62
N SER A 186 16.65 -0.55 -2.73
CA SER A 186 16.68 -2.02 -2.84
C SER A 186 15.98 -2.53 -4.10
N ILE A 187 14.82 -1.95 -4.44
CA ILE A 187 14.09 -2.28 -5.67
C ILE A 187 14.89 -1.89 -6.91
N LEU A 188 15.55 -0.73 -6.92
CA LEU A 188 16.43 -0.32 -8.01
C LEU A 188 17.55 -1.34 -8.22
N TRP A 189 18.16 -1.79 -7.15
CA TRP A 189 19.22 -2.80 -7.21
C TRP A 189 18.69 -4.16 -7.67
N LEU A 190 17.55 -4.60 -7.13
CA LEU A 190 16.91 -5.88 -7.48
C LEU A 190 16.47 -5.90 -8.95
N ALA A 191 15.89 -4.83 -9.47
CA ALA A 191 15.40 -4.73 -10.84
C ALA A 191 16.51 -4.91 -11.89
N ARG A 192 17.77 -4.69 -11.53
CA ARG A 192 18.94 -4.98 -12.37
C ARG A 192 19.25 -6.49 -12.49
N SER A 193 18.70 -7.29 -11.61
CA SER A 193 18.97 -8.74 -11.53
C SER A 193 17.79 -9.59 -12.03
N TYR A 194 16.66 -8.96 -12.27
CA TYR A 194 15.44 -9.66 -12.71
C TYR A 194 15.08 -9.35 -14.15
N PRO A 195 14.32 -10.25 -14.84
CA PRO A 195 13.81 -10.02 -16.17
C PRO A 195 13.12 -8.66 -16.31
N ALA A 196 13.34 -7.99 -17.46
CA ALA A 196 12.75 -6.67 -17.73
C ALA A 196 11.21 -6.70 -17.67
N GLY A 197 10.57 -7.80 -18.04
CA GLY A 197 9.12 -7.97 -17.90
C GLY A 197 8.63 -7.84 -16.47
N LEU A 198 9.39 -8.33 -15.47
CA LEU A 198 9.05 -8.14 -14.05
C LEU A 198 9.23 -6.69 -13.61
N ALA A 199 10.27 -6.02 -14.09
CA ALA A 199 10.51 -4.61 -13.79
C ALA A 199 9.43 -3.71 -14.40
N ILE A 200 8.92 -4.02 -15.60
CA ILE A 200 7.76 -3.34 -16.22
C ILE A 200 6.53 -3.50 -15.33
N TYR A 201 6.22 -4.73 -14.92
CA TYR A 201 5.08 -4.98 -14.02
C TYR A 201 5.23 -4.20 -12.71
N TRP A 202 6.42 -4.20 -12.10
CA TRP A 202 6.68 -3.46 -10.86
C TRP A 202 6.51 -1.95 -11.06
N ALA A 203 7.22 -1.35 -12.00
CA ALA A 203 7.17 0.08 -12.26
C ALA A 203 5.76 0.54 -12.63
N GLY A 204 5.08 -0.18 -13.54
CA GLY A 204 3.69 0.07 -13.91
C GLY A 204 2.75 -0.03 -12.70
N GLY A 205 2.96 -1.03 -11.85
CA GLY A 205 2.20 -1.20 -10.60
C GLY A 205 2.39 -0.06 -9.62
N GLN A 206 3.60 0.48 -9.49
CA GLN A 206 3.88 1.64 -8.64
C GLN A 206 3.28 2.93 -9.22
N PHE A 207 3.31 3.09 -10.54
CA PHE A 207 2.66 4.21 -11.21
C PHE A 207 1.15 4.25 -10.93
N MET A 208 0.49 3.11 -11.05
CA MET A 208 -0.92 2.95 -10.66
C MET A 208 -1.14 3.25 -9.18
N GLN A 209 -0.24 2.81 -8.31
CA GLN A 209 -0.31 3.05 -6.87
C GLN A 209 -0.20 4.53 -6.53
N ILE A 210 0.65 5.30 -7.22
CA ILE A 210 0.74 6.76 -7.07
C ILE A 210 -0.62 7.40 -7.36
N PHE A 211 -1.26 7.02 -8.48
CA PHE A 211 -2.57 7.55 -8.85
C PHE A 211 -3.64 7.20 -7.81
N PHE A 212 -3.66 5.96 -7.34
CA PHE A 212 -4.58 5.54 -6.28
C PHE A 212 -4.34 6.31 -4.98
N ASN A 213 -3.09 6.50 -4.58
CA ASN A 213 -2.73 7.23 -3.36
C ASN A 213 -3.19 8.69 -3.43
N LEU A 214 -3.01 9.37 -4.57
CA LEU A 214 -3.48 10.74 -4.77
C LEU A 214 -5.00 10.84 -4.60
N ARG A 215 -5.75 9.94 -5.24
CA ARG A 215 -7.21 9.90 -5.13
C ARG A 215 -7.68 9.66 -3.69
N ILE A 216 -7.02 8.75 -3.02
CA ILE A 216 -7.34 8.34 -1.66
C ILE A 216 -6.97 9.40 -0.63
N ASN A 217 -5.83 10.06 -0.79
CA ASN A 217 -5.45 11.18 0.05
C ASN A 217 -6.53 12.27 0.03
N LYS A 218 -7.07 12.58 -1.16
CA LYS A 218 -8.18 13.53 -1.32
C LYS A 218 -9.46 13.10 -0.57
N ILE A 219 -9.78 11.80 -0.60
CA ILE A 219 -10.93 11.25 0.14
C ILE A 219 -10.67 11.33 1.65
N ARG A 220 -9.47 10.98 2.10
CA ARG A 220 -9.06 11.03 3.50
C ARG A 220 -9.13 12.45 4.07
N ASP A 221 -8.67 13.43 3.32
CA ASP A 221 -8.69 14.83 3.75
C ASP A 221 -10.13 15.32 3.95
N LYS A 222 -11.05 15.02 3.01
CA LYS A 222 -12.48 15.29 3.17
C LYS A 222 -13.07 14.62 4.43
N MET A 223 -12.74 13.35 4.66
CA MET A 223 -13.21 12.63 5.85
C MET A 223 -12.69 13.24 7.16
N LYS A 224 -11.48 13.82 7.16
CA LYS A 224 -10.93 14.55 8.31
C LYS A 224 -11.71 15.83 8.56
N GLU A 225 -11.94 16.63 7.53
CA GLU A 225 -12.71 17.87 7.61
C GLU A 225 -14.12 17.61 8.15
N GLU A 226 -14.81 16.58 7.64
CA GLU A 226 -16.14 16.18 8.13
C GLU A 226 -16.12 15.76 9.61
N LYS A 227 -15.11 14.99 10.03
CA LYS A 227 -14.95 14.59 11.44
C LYS A 227 -14.65 15.78 12.34
N GLU A 228 -13.81 16.71 11.92
CA GLU A 228 -13.52 17.93 12.68
C GLU A 228 -14.75 18.83 12.81
N HIS A 229 -15.48 19.03 11.71
CA HIS A 229 -16.73 19.76 11.73
C HIS A 229 -17.75 19.14 12.70
N LYS A 230 -17.91 17.82 12.67
CA LYS A 230 -18.80 17.11 13.61
C LYS A 230 -18.36 17.29 15.06
N LYS A 231 -17.06 17.18 15.35
CA LYS A 231 -16.52 17.42 16.70
C LYS A 231 -16.80 18.86 17.17
N LEU A 232 -16.71 19.85 16.30
CA LEU A 232 -17.02 21.25 16.61
C LEU A 232 -18.50 21.45 16.92
N VAL A 233 -19.40 20.88 16.11
CA VAL A 233 -20.84 20.92 16.32
C VAL A 233 -21.21 20.26 17.67
N ASP A 234 -20.71 19.05 17.95
CA ASP A 234 -20.96 18.34 19.21
C ASP A 234 -20.46 19.15 20.45
N ARG A 235 -19.33 19.85 20.31
CA ARG A 235 -18.82 20.74 21.39
C ARG A 235 -19.72 21.95 21.59
N ALA A 236 -20.15 22.59 20.51
CA ALA A 236 -21.05 23.74 20.57
C ALA A 236 -22.40 23.37 21.19
N GLU A 237 -22.99 22.23 20.81
CA GLU A 237 -24.23 21.72 21.39
C GLU A 237 -24.08 21.45 22.89
N LYS A 238 -23.01 20.79 23.33
CA LYS A 238 -22.73 20.56 24.76
C LYS A 238 -22.60 21.86 25.54
N GLU A 239 -21.96 22.86 24.95
CA GLU A 239 -21.82 24.17 25.59
C GLU A 239 -23.17 24.89 25.73
N ILE A 240 -23.99 24.87 24.70
CA ILE A 240 -25.35 25.42 24.70
C ILE A 240 -26.21 24.73 25.78
N MET A 241 -26.14 23.39 25.85
CA MET A 241 -26.87 22.63 26.87
C MET A 241 -26.37 22.93 28.28
N ARG A 242 -25.06 23.13 28.46
CA ARG A 242 -24.47 23.55 29.76
C ARG A 242 -24.95 24.93 30.18
N LYS A 243 -24.98 25.89 29.27
CA LYS A 243 -25.49 27.25 29.50
C LYS A 243 -26.99 27.24 29.83
N LYS A 244 -27.81 26.42 29.09
CA LYS A 244 -29.25 26.27 29.41
C LYS A 244 -29.48 25.68 30.79
N ARG A 245 -28.74 24.64 31.20
CA ARG A 245 -28.84 24.03 32.54
C ARG A 245 -28.44 25.01 33.64
N ALA A 246 -27.39 25.83 33.43
CA ALA A 246 -26.97 26.86 34.39
C ALA A 246 -28.04 27.94 34.60
N ARG A 247 -28.69 28.41 33.50
CA ARG A 247 -29.78 29.37 33.55
C ARG A 247 -31.02 28.82 34.28
N MET A 248 -31.37 27.54 34.05
CA MET A 248 -32.51 26.94 34.77
C MET A 248 -32.25 26.80 36.29
N LYS A 249 -31.01 26.51 36.69
CA LYS A 249 -30.65 26.45 38.11
C LYS A 249 -30.63 27.83 38.82
N GLY A 250 -30.28 28.89 38.08
CA GLY A 250 -30.29 30.25 38.62
C GLY A 250 -31.67 30.92 38.75
N ASN A 251 -32.69 30.37 38.06
CA ASN A 251 -34.08 30.89 38.14
C ASN A 251 -34.93 30.18 39.20
N VAL A 252 -34.36 29.25 39.99
CA VAL A 252 -35.05 28.49 41.05
C VAL A 252 -34.62 28.96 42.44
N GLN A 253 -33.79 29.99 42.54
CA GLN A 253 -33.47 30.74 43.73
C GLN A 253 -34.18 32.10 43.72
#